data_b43520cdb5676f7b3997e8b0bb1cecc2
#
_entry.id   b43520cdb5676f7b3997e8b0bb1cecc2
#
_cell.length_a   1.000
_cell.length_b   1.000
_cell.length_c   1.000
_cell.angle_alpha   90.00
_cell.angle_beta   90.00
_cell.angle_gamma   90.00
#
_symmetry.space_group_name_H-M   'P 1'
#
loop_
_entity.id
_entity.type
_entity.pdbx_description
1 polymer ?
#
loop_
_entity_poly.entity_id
_entity_poly.type
_entity_poly.pdbx_seq_one_letter_code
_entity_poly.pdbx_strand_id
1 'polypeptide(L)'
;MNVMPLHVMKEMGLEVTRPYGNVCGIDSRRVPSYGLIKNLRADLFACSDISTMMDVVVIDLPPAYGMLLSRKWAAGLGGYLMMDLSYLCVPNSDGALIRINREP
;
A
#
# COMPACT_ATOMS: atom_id res chain seq x y z
N MET A 1 -3.39 8.47 0.39
CA MET A 1 -1.98 8.25 0.02
C MET A 1 -1.52 6.89 0.50
N ASN A 2 -0.59 6.29 -0.20
CA ASN A 2 0.01 5.04 0.22
C ASN A 2 1.20 5.34 1.13
N VAL A 3 1.35 4.59 2.21
CA VAL A 3 2.41 4.81 3.19
C VAL A 3 3.18 3.51 3.41
N MET A 4 4.50 3.59 3.37
CA MET A 4 5.40 2.49 3.67
C MET A 4 6.18 2.80 4.94
N PRO A 5 6.20 1.89 5.93
CA PRO A 5 7.07 2.06 7.08
C PRO A 5 8.55 2.07 6.68
N LEU A 6 9.34 2.89 7.36
CA LEU A 6 10.77 3.02 7.07
C LEU A 6 11.50 1.68 7.17
N HIS A 7 11.14 0.84 8.15
CA HIS A 7 11.79 -0.47 8.31
C HIS A 7 11.51 -1.39 7.11
N VAL A 8 10.33 -1.30 6.49
CA VAL A 8 9.99 -2.08 5.29
C VAL A 8 10.84 -1.61 4.10
N MET A 9 10.98 -0.30 3.92
CA MET A 9 11.83 0.25 2.86
C MET A 9 13.27 -0.28 2.98
N LYS A 10 13.82 -0.26 4.19
CA LYS A 10 15.19 -0.74 4.44
C LYS A 10 15.33 -2.24 4.19
N GLU A 11 14.37 -3.03 4.67
CA GLU A 11 14.39 -4.49 4.47
C GLU A 11 14.34 -4.88 3.01
N MET A 12 13.59 -4.11 2.19
CA MET A 12 13.45 -4.38 0.76
C MET A 12 14.57 -3.76 -0.07
N GLY A 13 15.48 -2.99 0.53
CA GLY A 13 16.56 -2.34 -0.19
C GLY A 13 16.11 -1.21 -1.11
N LEU A 14 14.96 -0.64 -0.84
CA LEU A 14 14.43 0.47 -1.62
C LEU A 14 15.00 1.82 -1.15
N GLU A 15 15.03 2.78 -2.06
CA GLU A 15 15.49 4.13 -1.76
C GLU A 15 14.43 5.14 -2.13
N VAL A 16 14.33 6.22 -1.34
CA VAL A 16 13.45 7.34 -1.70
C VAL A 16 13.98 8.02 -2.96
N THR A 17 13.07 8.41 -3.82
CA THR A 17 13.41 9.03 -5.10
C THR A 17 13.20 10.54 -5.10
N ARG A 18 12.39 11.06 -4.17
CA ARG A 18 12.09 12.48 -4.05
C ARG A 18 11.85 12.87 -2.61
N PRO A 19 12.10 14.13 -2.24
CA PRO A 19 11.68 14.63 -0.94
C PRO A 19 10.16 14.75 -0.87
N TYR A 20 9.61 14.67 0.34
CA TYR A 20 8.19 14.85 0.60
C TYR A 20 8.05 15.64 1.90
N GLY A 21 6.96 16.40 2.01
CA GLY A 21 6.73 17.21 3.20
C GLY A 21 6.16 16.41 4.37
N ASN A 22 5.53 17.11 5.30
CA ASN A 22 4.90 16.48 6.45
C ASN A 22 3.57 15.85 6.07
N VAL A 23 3.23 14.76 6.76
CA VAL A 23 1.94 14.08 6.62
C VAL A 23 1.10 14.40 7.84
N CYS A 24 -0.18 14.79 7.61
CA CYS A 24 -1.12 15.04 8.70
C CYS A 24 -1.80 13.75 9.12
N GLY A 25 -1.72 13.42 10.42
CA GLY A 25 -2.47 12.34 11.01
C GLY A 25 -3.92 12.73 11.30
N ILE A 26 -4.72 11.77 11.80
CA ILE A 26 -6.13 11.98 12.15
C ILE A 26 -6.30 13.05 13.23
N ASP A 27 -5.34 13.16 14.14
CA ASP A 27 -5.31 14.14 15.22
C ASP A 27 -4.74 15.50 14.80
N SER A 28 -4.56 15.74 13.52
CA SER A 28 -3.96 16.93 12.93
C SER A 28 -2.47 17.11 13.24
N ARG A 29 -1.82 16.12 13.82
CA ARG A 29 -0.37 16.15 14.00
C ARG A 29 0.34 16.00 12.67
N ARG A 30 1.38 16.79 12.50
CA ARG A 30 2.26 16.65 11.34
C ARG A 30 3.36 15.66 11.65
N VAL A 31 3.46 14.63 10.80
CA VAL A 31 4.50 13.62 10.91
C VAL A 31 5.48 13.85 9.77
N PRO A 32 6.77 14.06 10.05
CA PRO A 32 7.75 14.23 8.98
C PRO A 32 7.90 12.94 8.19
N SER A 33 7.95 13.05 6.88
CA SER A 33 8.22 11.90 6.02
C SER A 33 9.72 11.73 5.82
N TYR A 34 10.13 10.49 5.56
CA TYR A 34 11.49 10.19 5.14
C TYR A 34 11.69 10.56 3.66
N GLY A 35 10.65 10.46 2.87
CA GLY A 35 10.63 10.82 1.46
C GLY A 35 9.55 10.08 0.69
N LEU A 36 9.59 10.20 -0.63
CA LEU A 36 8.63 9.60 -1.55
C LEU A 36 9.35 8.60 -2.46
N ILE A 37 8.79 7.42 -2.63
CA ILE A 37 9.19 6.47 -3.68
C ILE A 37 8.16 6.60 -4.79
N LYS A 38 8.60 7.06 -5.95
CA LYS A 38 7.71 7.25 -7.09
C LYS A 38 7.71 6.03 -8.00
N ASN A 39 6.53 5.69 -8.52
CA ASN A 39 6.35 4.60 -9.48
C ASN A 39 6.85 3.24 -8.97
N LEU A 40 6.56 2.92 -7.72
CA LEU A 40 6.85 1.60 -7.17
C LEU A 40 5.89 0.57 -7.76
N ARG A 41 6.44 -0.49 -8.35
CA ARG A 41 5.62 -1.60 -8.81
C ARG A 41 5.25 -2.50 -7.62
N ALA A 42 3.99 -2.83 -7.50
CA ALA A 42 3.47 -3.74 -6.47
C ALA A 42 2.65 -4.84 -7.11
N ASP A 43 3.01 -6.08 -6.85
CA ASP A 43 2.29 -7.26 -7.31
C ASP A 43 1.56 -7.88 -6.12
N LEU A 44 0.34 -8.39 -6.36
CA LEU A 44 -0.37 -9.11 -5.30
C LEU A 44 0.25 -10.49 -5.14
N PHE A 45 0.57 -10.85 -3.90
CA PHE A 45 1.16 -12.15 -3.60
C PHE A 45 0.23 -13.30 -3.96
N ALA A 46 -1.08 -13.14 -3.73
CA ALA A 46 -2.07 -14.16 -4.02
C ALA A 46 -2.30 -14.37 -5.51
N CYS A 47 -1.99 -13.37 -6.34
CA CYS A 47 -2.15 -13.46 -7.79
C CYS A 47 -1.15 -12.52 -8.46
N SER A 48 -0.03 -13.07 -8.91
CA SER A 48 1.11 -12.28 -9.41
C SER A 48 0.85 -11.57 -10.74
N ASP A 49 -0.22 -11.92 -11.46
CA ASP A 49 -0.60 -11.20 -12.67
C ASP A 49 -1.39 -9.90 -12.38
N ILE A 50 -1.75 -9.66 -11.11
CA ILE A 50 -2.34 -8.40 -10.68
C ILE A 50 -1.23 -7.51 -10.14
N SER A 51 -0.85 -6.52 -10.93
CA SER A 51 0.19 -5.58 -10.54
C SER A 51 -0.28 -4.14 -10.68
N THR A 52 0.26 -3.27 -9.86
CA THR A 52 -0.03 -1.84 -9.88
C THR A 52 1.26 -1.04 -9.76
N MET A 53 1.23 0.18 -10.29
CA MET A 53 2.28 1.17 -10.03
C MET A 53 1.72 2.17 -9.04
N MET A 54 2.50 2.53 -8.02
CA MET A 54 2.03 3.45 -6.99
C MET A 54 3.14 4.35 -6.50
N ASP A 55 2.76 5.52 -6.03
CA ASP A 55 3.65 6.42 -5.31
C ASP A 55 3.45 6.16 -3.81
N VAL A 56 4.54 6.06 -3.08
CA VAL A 56 4.52 5.67 -1.66
C VAL A 56 5.32 6.66 -0.85
N VAL A 57 4.71 7.19 0.21
CA VAL A 57 5.39 8.03 1.20
C VAL A 57 6.00 7.13 2.27
N VAL A 58 7.27 7.35 2.60
CA VAL A 58 7.96 6.57 3.62
C VAL A 58 7.93 7.35 4.93
N ILE A 59 7.45 6.71 5.99
CA ILE A 59 7.30 7.30 7.32
C ILE A 59 7.91 6.32 8.33
N ASP A 60 8.57 6.87 9.35
CA ASP A 60 9.08 6.06 10.46
C ASP A 60 7.92 5.68 11.39
N LEU A 61 7.34 4.52 11.13
CA LEU A 61 6.22 3.96 11.88
C LEU A 61 6.70 2.81 12.77
N PRO A 62 5.97 2.54 13.89
CA PRO A 62 6.27 1.36 14.71
C PRO A 62 6.26 0.06 13.93
N PRO A 63 7.07 -0.94 14.30
CA PRO A 63 7.18 -2.20 13.56
C PRO A 63 5.88 -3.01 13.45
N ALA A 64 4.88 -2.70 14.28
CA ALA A 64 3.58 -3.37 14.22
C ALA A 64 2.79 -3.02 12.95
N TYR A 65 3.14 -1.92 12.27
CA TYR A 65 2.42 -1.48 11.08
C TYR A 65 3.08 -2.02 9.82
N GLY A 66 2.25 -2.50 8.89
CA GLY A 66 2.65 -2.78 7.52
C GLY A 66 2.38 -1.57 6.63
N MET A 67 2.29 -1.81 5.33
CA MET A 67 1.95 -0.77 4.38
C MET A 67 0.49 -0.34 4.54
N LEU A 68 0.26 0.96 4.46
CA LEU A 68 -1.09 1.55 4.44
C LEU A 68 -1.40 1.93 3.00
N LEU A 69 -2.47 1.36 2.45
CA LEU A 69 -2.84 1.54 1.05
C LEU A 69 -4.08 2.43 0.94
N SER A 70 -4.05 3.37 0.01
CA SER A 70 -5.13 4.34 -0.15
C SER A 70 -6.36 3.71 -0.80
N ARG A 71 -7.50 4.37 -0.60
CA ARG A 71 -8.75 3.98 -1.29
C ARG A 71 -8.62 4.12 -2.80
N LYS A 72 -7.86 5.10 -3.27
CA LYS A 72 -7.61 5.29 -4.69
C LYS A 72 -6.86 4.10 -5.28
N TRP A 73 -5.86 3.59 -4.56
CA TRP A 73 -5.14 2.39 -4.97
C TRP A 73 -6.08 1.18 -5.03
N ALA A 74 -6.89 0.99 -3.98
CA ALA A 74 -7.84 -0.12 -3.91
C ALA A 74 -8.90 -0.04 -5.01
N ALA A 75 -9.40 1.16 -5.31
CA ALA A 75 -10.36 1.37 -6.40
C ALA A 75 -9.77 1.00 -7.75
N GLY A 76 -8.48 1.20 -7.95
CA GLY A 76 -7.79 0.83 -9.19
C GLY A 76 -7.74 -0.66 -9.45
N LEU A 77 -7.92 -1.50 -8.42
CA LEU A 77 -7.98 -2.96 -8.59
C LEU A 77 -9.31 -3.43 -9.18
N GLY A 78 -10.38 -2.65 -9.05
CA GLY A 78 -11.68 -2.96 -9.66
C GLY A 78 -12.48 -4.06 -8.98
N GLY A 79 -12.13 -4.40 -7.74
CA GLY A 79 -12.80 -5.46 -7.00
C GLY A 79 -13.71 -4.93 -5.89
N TYR A 80 -14.01 -5.77 -4.91
CA TYR A 80 -14.79 -5.40 -3.75
C TYR A 80 -14.22 -6.01 -2.47
N LEU A 81 -14.50 -5.36 -1.35
CA LEU A 81 -14.09 -5.78 -0.01
C LEU A 81 -15.32 -6.12 0.80
N MET A 82 -15.32 -7.30 1.46
CA MET A 82 -16.38 -7.65 2.38
C MET A 82 -16.39 -6.67 3.56
N MET A 83 -17.58 -6.26 4.00
CA MET A 83 -17.72 -5.21 5.00
C MET A 83 -17.07 -5.54 6.36
N ASP A 84 -16.99 -6.83 6.71
CA ASP A 84 -16.32 -7.26 7.93
C ASP A 84 -14.81 -7.44 7.76
N LEU A 85 -14.28 -7.10 6.59
CA LEU A 85 -12.87 -7.19 6.23
C LEU A 85 -12.32 -8.62 6.22
N SER A 86 -13.18 -9.62 6.09
CA SER A 86 -12.76 -11.04 6.10
C SER A 86 -12.06 -11.45 4.81
N TYR A 87 -12.44 -10.86 3.68
CA TYR A 87 -11.79 -11.11 2.39
C TYR A 87 -12.08 -9.98 1.41
N LEU A 88 -11.30 -9.95 0.36
CA LEU A 88 -11.57 -9.09 -0.79
C LEU A 88 -11.54 -9.94 -2.06
N CYS A 89 -12.23 -9.48 -3.09
CA CYS A 89 -12.22 -10.09 -4.41
C CYS A 89 -11.74 -9.08 -5.42
N VAL A 90 -10.77 -9.48 -6.26
CA VAL A 90 -10.21 -8.62 -7.30
C VAL A 90 -10.15 -9.39 -8.61
N PRO A 91 -10.43 -8.73 -9.76
CA PRO A 91 -10.31 -9.39 -11.03
C PRO A 91 -8.84 -9.58 -11.41
N ASN A 92 -8.53 -10.78 -11.94
CA ASN A 92 -7.23 -11.03 -12.53
C ASN A 92 -7.18 -10.51 -13.97
N SER A 93 -6.07 -10.80 -14.68
CA SER A 93 -5.90 -10.37 -16.07
C SER A 93 -6.96 -10.93 -17.02
N ASP A 94 -7.57 -12.08 -16.70
CA ASP A 94 -8.63 -12.70 -17.49
C ASP A 94 -10.02 -12.22 -17.11
N GLY A 95 -10.14 -11.34 -16.12
CA GLY A 95 -11.41 -10.87 -15.61
C GLY A 95 -12.08 -11.77 -14.58
N ALA A 96 -11.46 -12.89 -14.21
CA ALA A 96 -11.98 -13.76 -13.16
C ALA A 96 -11.72 -13.18 -11.79
N LEU A 97 -12.70 -13.25 -10.89
CA LEU A 97 -12.56 -12.74 -9.53
C LEU A 97 -11.72 -13.70 -8.69
N ILE A 98 -10.66 -13.18 -8.10
CA ILE A 98 -9.78 -13.90 -7.19
C ILE A 98 -10.10 -13.46 -5.77
N ARG A 99 -10.40 -14.42 -4.90
CA ARG A 99 -10.67 -14.15 -3.49
C ARG A 99 -9.36 -14.17 -2.69
N ILE A 100 -9.13 -13.12 -1.93
CA ILE A 100 -7.99 -12.98 -1.04
C ILE A 100 -8.51 -12.90 0.39
N ASN A 101 -8.23 -13.93 1.18
CA ASN A 101 -8.68 -13.99 2.55
C ASN A 101 -7.75 -13.18 3.45
N ARG A 102 -8.34 -12.60 4.50
CA ARG A 102 -7.58 -11.94 5.55
C ARG A 102 -6.72 -12.97 6.28
N GLU A 103 -5.47 -12.63 6.50
CA GLU A 103 -4.59 -13.44 7.32
C GLU A 103 -4.94 -13.29 8.80
N PRO A 104 -4.88 -14.38 9.59
CA PRO A 104 -5.17 -14.33 11.02
C PRO A 104 -4.12 -13.53 11.81
#